data_3870627555a5a204664b5a3c1e8513e9
#
_entry.id   3870627555a5a204664b5a3c1e8513e9
#
_cell.length_a   1.000
_cell.length_b   1.000
_cell.length_c   1.000
_cell.angle_alpha   90.00
_cell.angle_beta   90.00
_cell.angle_gamma   90.00
#
_symmetry.space_group_name_H-M   'P 1'
#
loop_
_entity.id
_entity.type
_entity.pdbx_description
1 polymer ?
#
loop_
_entity_poly.entity_id
_entity_poly.type
_entity_poly.pdbx_seq_one_letter_code
_entity_poly.pdbx_strand_id
1 'polypeptide(L)'
;GDKLVIAGTETVATLHGMYHISEKIGVSPWVYWGDAIPRKQAEIVWDESIEFTSKEPSVKFRGFFMNDEWPSLGNFVMNTFGDFNVKFYDRVFDLLLRLKGNYFWPAMWSASLCLDGSKEDPLANVKLATDLGITIGNSHHEPLMRSSEEWDKVKTDTNNVGYGKDWNY
;
A
#
# COMPACT_ATOMS: atom_id res chain seq x y z
N GLY A 1 17.15 0.78 32.11
CA GLY A 1 16.75 2.11 31.64
C GLY A 1 15.59 2.03 30.70
N ASP A 2 14.75 3.00 30.78
CA ASP A 2 13.40 3.10 30.25
C ASP A 2 13.42 3.30 28.72
N LYS A 3 13.63 2.22 27.99
CA LYS A 3 13.63 2.24 26.53
C LYS A 3 12.68 1.19 25.98
N LEU A 4 11.78 1.62 25.11
CA LEU A 4 11.02 0.72 24.26
C LEU A 4 11.86 0.37 23.02
N VAL A 5 12.08 -0.91 22.78
CA VAL A 5 12.80 -1.41 21.61
C VAL A 5 11.83 -2.20 20.74
N ILE A 6 11.77 -1.84 19.46
CA ILE A 6 11.03 -2.56 18.43
C ILE A 6 12.04 -3.11 17.44
N ALA A 7 12.10 -4.43 17.29
CA ALA A 7 13.00 -5.08 16.36
C ALA A 7 12.22 -6.02 15.43
N GLY A 8 12.57 -6.03 14.17
CA GLY A 8 12.03 -6.94 13.15
C GLY A 8 13.16 -7.54 12.33
N THR A 9 12.94 -8.68 11.71
CA THR A 9 13.90 -9.33 10.81
C THR A 9 14.06 -8.59 9.48
N GLU A 10 13.11 -7.73 9.14
CA GLU A 10 13.08 -6.91 7.94
C GLU A 10 12.26 -5.63 8.18
N THR A 11 12.29 -4.69 7.23
CA THR A 11 11.60 -3.39 7.34
C THR A 11 10.11 -3.56 7.67
N VAL A 12 9.39 -4.37 6.91
CA VAL A 12 7.95 -4.57 7.12
C VAL A 12 7.65 -5.19 8.50
N ALA A 13 8.51 -6.08 9.00
CA ALA A 13 8.35 -6.68 10.32
C ALA A 13 8.52 -5.64 11.44
N THR A 14 9.48 -4.71 11.30
CA THR A 14 9.64 -3.59 12.23
C THR A 14 8.43 -2.67 12.23
N LEU A 15 7.90 -2.34 11.04
CA LEU A 15 6.67 -1.55 10.90
C LEU A 15 5.47 -2.25 11.54
N HIS A 16 5.34 -3.57 11.36
CA HIS A 16 4.29 -4.34 12.04
C HIS A 16 4.39 -4.26 13.56
N GLY A 17 5.60 -4.23 14.11
CA GLY A 17 5.84 -4.01 15.53
C GLY A 17 5.36 -2.62 15.99
N MET A 18 5.67 -1.58 15.23
CA MET A 18 5.19 -0.21 15.51
C MET A 18 3.66 -0.12 15.48
N TYR A 19 3.03 -0.70 14.46
CA TYR A 19 1.57 -0.74 14.37
C TYR A 19 0.92 -1.63 15.43
N HIS A 20 1.61 -2.66 15.91
CA HIS A 20 1.13 -3.44 17.05
C HIS A 20 1.02 -2.56 18.32
N ILE A 21 2.00 -1.73 18.58
CA ILE A 21 1.94 -0.77 19.69
C ILE A 21 0.82 0.25 19.46
N SER A 22 0.71 0.80 18.26
CA SER A 22 -0.36 1.72 17.89
C SER A 22 -1.75 1.13 18.20
N GLU A 23 -1.97 -0.14 17.86
CA GLU A 23 -3.21 -0.84 18.15
C GLU A 23 -3.42 -1.05 19.66
N LYS A 24 -2.37 -1.42 20.41
CA LYS A 24 -2.44 -1.60 21.87
C LYS A 24 -2.78 -0.33 22.63
N ILE A 25 -2.39 0.82 22.15
CA ILE A 25 -2.76 2.12 22.73
C ILE A 25 -4.12 2.64 22.22
N GLY A 26 -4.86 1.83 21.43
CA GLY A 26 -6.25 2.11 21.07
C GLY A 26 -6.44 2.78 19.69
N VAL A 27 -5.43 2.76 18.82
CA VAL A 27 -5.57 3.23 17.44
C VAL A 27 -5.97 2.06 16.53
N SER A 28 -7.21 2.07 16.06
CA SER A 28 -7.74 1.06 15.15
C SER A 28 -6.99 1.05 13.82
N PRO A 29 -6.80 -0.12 13.17
CA PRO A 29 -6.36 -0.18 11.77
C PRO A 29 -7.26 0.64 10.82
N TRP A 30 -8.53 0.79 11.15
CA TRP A 30 -9.54 1.51 10.37
C TRP A 30 -9.65 3.00 10.69
N VAL A 31 -8.65 3.57 11.35
CA VAL A 31 -8.63 4.98 11.76
C VAL A 31 -8.92 5.95 10.62
N TYR A 32 -8.42 5.70 9.44
CA TYR A 32 -8.67 6.53 8.26
C TYR A 32 -9.88 6.04 7.44
N TRP A 33 -9.91 4.75 7.11
CA TRP A 33 -10.90 4.19 6.17
C TRP A 33 -12.27 3.89 6.78
N GLY A 34 -12.35 3.77 8.09
CA GLY A 34 -13.58 3.45 8.80
C GLY A 34 -13.97 4.49 9.84
N ASP A 35 -13.39 5.69 9.78
CA ASP A 35 -13.64 6.78 10.74
C ASP A 35 -13.52 6.33 12.22
N ALA A 36 -12.66 5.33 12.47
CA ALA A 36 -12.46 4.79 13.81
C ALA A 36 -11.57 5.72 14.65
N ILE A 37 -12.10 6.88 15.03
CA ILE A 37 -11.37 7.92 15.74
C ILE A 37 -10.91 7.41 17.10
N PRO A 38 -9.60 7.39 17.39
CA PRO A 38 -9.08 6.94 18.66
C PRO A 38 -9.54 7.85 19.80
N ARG A 39 -9.83 7.24 20.94
CA ARG A 39 -10.19 8.00 22.15
C ARG A 39 -8.99 8.83 22.61
N LYS A 40 -9.19 10.12 22.80
CA LYS A 40 -8.15 10.99 23.37
C LYS A 40 -7.84 10.55 24.79
N GLN A 41 -6.56 10.32 25.07
CA GLN A 41 -6.04 9.98 26.39
C GLN A 41 -5.10 11.09 26.86
N ALA A 42 -5.13 11.41 28.14
CA ALA A 42 -4.23 12.40 28.73
C ALA A 42 -2.83 11.79 28.94
N GLU A 43 -2.77 10.49 29.16
CA GLU A 43 -1.57 9.75 29.47
C GLU A 43 -1.64 8.34 28.87
N ILE A 44 -0.53 7.83 28.39
CA ILE A 44 -0.37 6.44 27.96
C ILE A 44 0.58 5.77 28.95
N VAL A 45 0.06 4.80 29.67
CA VAL A 45 0.85 4.00 30.61
C VAL A 45 1.24 2.70 29.93
N TRP A 46 2.53 2.39 29.94
CA TRP A 46 3.09 1.14 29.43
C TRP A 46 3.71 0.36 30.60
N ASP A 47 3.38 -0.92 30.70
CA ASP A 47 4.00 -1.80 31.69
C ASP A 47 5.36 -2.27 31.15
N GLU A 48 6.44 -1.93 31.85
CA GLU A 48 7.82 -2.25 31.45
C GLU A 48 8.11 -3.75 31.47
N SER A 49 7.27 -4.54 32.13
CA SER A 49 7.41 -6.01 32.17
C SER A 49 6.87 -6.70 30.90
N ILE A 50 6.19 -5.96 30.02
CA ILE A 50 5.60 -6.54 28.81
C ILE A 50 6.67 -6.77 27.76
N GLU A 51 7.02 -8.03 27.55
CA GLU A 51 7.78 -8.49 26.41
C GLU A 51 6.83 -9.21 25.43
N PHE A 52 6.88 -8.83 24.17
CA PHE A 52 6.08 -9.45 23.12
C PHE A 52 6.96 -9.87 21.95
N THR A 53 6.89 -11.15 21.62
CA THR A 53 7.53 -11.71 20.43
C THR A 53 6.47 -12.33 19.53
N SER A 54 6.32 -11.82 18.31
CA SER A 54 5.45 -12.47 17.33
C SER A 54 6.14 -13.69 16.72
N LYS A 55 5.36 -14.74 16.48
CA LYS A 55 5.82 -15.90 15.70
C LYS A 55 5.87 -15.55 14.22
N GLU A 56 6.69 -16.26 13.47
CA GLU A 56 6.69 -16.20 12.02
C GLU A 56 5.29 -16.56 11.48
N PRO A 57 4.74 -15.75 10.57
CA PRO A 57 3.46 -16.05 9.97
C PRO A 57 3.49 -17.34 9.15
N SER A 58 2.45 -18.16 9.27
CA SER A 58 2.31 -19.41 8.52
C SER A 58 2.14 -19.21 7.00
N VAL A 59 1.77 -17.99 6.58
CA VAL A 59 1.63 -17.59 5.18
C VAL A 59 2.57 -16.43 4.89
N LYS A 60 3.47 -16.61 3.94
CA LYS A 60 4.50 -15.62 3.59
C LYS A 60 3.90 -14.30 3.06
N PHE A 61 2.97 -14.38 2.11
CA PHE A 61 2.35 -13.21 1.50
C PHE A 61 0.92 -13.03 2.02
N ARG A 62 0.65 -11.86 2.57
CA ARG A 62 -0.63 -11.51 3.18
C ARG A 62 -1.02 -10.12 2.72
N GLY A 63 -2.18 -10.02 2.08
CA GLY A 63 -2.59 -8.75 1.53
C GLY A 63 -3.97 -8.81 0.89
N PHE A 64 -4.26 -7.81 0.10
CA PHE A 64 -5.50 -7.71 -0.64
C PHE A 64 -5.27 -7.14 -2.04
N PHE A 65 -6.25 -7.34 -2.89
CA PHE A 65 -6.37 -6.74 -4.21
C PHE A 65 -7.24 -5.49 -4.12
N MET A 66 -6.81 -4.42 -4.74
CA MET A 66 -7.60 -3.21 -4.86
C MET A 66 -7.99 -3.00 -6.31
N ASN A 67 -9.29 -3.04 -6.57
CA ASN A 67 -9.84 -2.84 -7.88
C ASN A 67 -10.38 -1.40 -8.01
N ASP A 68 -10.01 -0.68 -9.07
CA ASP A 68 -10.42 0.70 -9.31
C ASP A 68 -11.80 0.81 -9.97
N GLU A 69 -12.78 0.09 -9.44
CA GLU A 69 -14.14 0.07 -9.94
C GLU A 69 -14.82 1.46 -9.96
N TRP A 70 -15.47 1.74 -11.05
CA TRP A 70 -16.29 2.93 -11.23
C TRP A 70 -17.77 2.61 -11.11
N PRO A 71 -18.59 3.51 -10.53
CA PRO A 71 -18.24 4.85 -10.04
C PRO A 71 -17.70 4.90 -8.60
N SER A 72 -17.58 3.78 -7.90
CA SER A 72 -17.32 3.75 -6.46
C SER A 72 -15.90 4.22 -6.10
N LEU A 73 -14.91 3.34 -6.15
CA LEU A 73 -13.54 3.67 -5.74
C LEU A 73 -12.91 4.72 -6.66
N GLY A 74 -13.13 4.60 -7.97
CA GLY A 74 -12.59 5.56 -8.94
C GLY A 74 -13.02 7.00 -8.63
N ASN A 75 -14.32 7.26 -8.46
CA ASN A 75 -14.78 8.62 -8.11
C ASN A 75 -14.28 9.09 -6.74
N PHE A 76 -14.23 8.20 -5.75
CA PHE A 76 -13.68 8.55 -4.45
C PHE A 76 -12.22 8.99 -4.55
N VAL A 77 -11.39 8.23 -5.26
CA VAL A 77 -9.96 8.55 -5.42
C VAL A 77 -9.76 9.84 -6.17
N MET A 78 -10.44 10.03 -7.31
CA MET A 78 -10.35 11.25 -8.10
C MET A 78 -10.79 12.48 -7.30
N ASN A 79 -11.88 12.39 -6.54
CA ASN A 79 -12.38 13.52 -5.76
C ASN A 79 -11.53 13.84 -4.52
N THR A 80 -10.88 12.82 -3.93
CA THR A 80 -10.14 12.98 -2.67
C THR A 80 -8.66 13.24 -2.89
N PHE A 81 -8.05 12.55 -3.85
CA PHE A 81 -6.60 12.57 -4.07
C PHE A 81 -6.21 13.13 -5.46
N GLY A 82 -7.17 13.26 -6.36
CA GLY A 82 -6.98 13.71 -7.73
C GLY A 82 -6.54 12.63 -8.71
N ASP A 83 -5.94 11.54 -8.22
CA ASP A 83 -5.51 10.37 -9.00
C ASP A 83 -5.14 9.22 -8.08
N PHE A 84 -4.89 8.01 -8.64
CA PHE A 84 -4.29 6.85 -7.96
C PHE A 84 -2.79 7.06 -7.70
N ASN A 85 -2.48 8.18 -7.08
CA ASN A 85 -1.14 8.67 -6.84
C ASN A 85 -0.56 8.22 -5.50
N VAL A 86 0.65 8.69 -5.20
CA VAL A 86 1.36 8.33 -3.97
C VAL A 86 0.61 8.70 -2.68
N LYS A 87 -0.21 9.76 -2.69
CA LYS A 87 -1.00 10.16 -1.51
C LYS A 87 -2.12 9.16 -1.23
N PHE A 88 -2.73 8.60 -2.29
CA PHE A 88 -3.71 7.54 -2.17
C PHE A 88 -3.08 6.25 -1.67
N TYR A 89 -2.00 5.79 -2.32
CA TYR A 89 -1.33 4.56 -1.92
C TYR A 89 -0.68 4.63 -0.54
N ASP A 90 -0.26 5.80 -0.07
CA ASP A 90 0.18 5.99 1.32
C ASP A 90 -0.91 5.57 2.32
N ARG A 91 -2.16 5.96 2.08
CA ARG A 91 -3.30 5.55 2.92
C ARG A 91 -3.65 4.07 2.80
N VAL A 92 -3.51 3.52 1.61
CA VAL A 92 -3.74 2.08 1.36
C VAL A 92 -2.67 1.24 2.05
N PHE A 93 -1.42 1.61 1.92
CA PHE A 93 -0.30 0.90 2.52
C PHE A 93 -0.26 1.04 4.05
N ASP A 94 -0.67 2.20 4.59
CA ASP A 94 -0.89 2.36 6.02
C ASP A 94 -1.92 1.33 6.55
N LEU A 95 -3.06 1.17 5.89
CA LEU A 95 -4.06 0.16 6.25
C LEU A 95 -3.48 -1.26 6.14
N LEU A 96 -2.82 -1.58 5.02
CA LEU A 96 -2.22 -2.88 4.79
C LEU A 96 -1.26 -3.27 5.92
N LEU A 97 -0.37 -2.35 6.30
CA LEU A 97 0.62 -2.57 7.36
C LEU A 97 -0.03 -2.68 8.75
N ARG A 98 -1.06 -1.88 9.04
CA ARG A 98 -1.85 -1.99 10.27
C ARG A 98 -2.53 -3.35 10.40
N LEU A 99 -2.99 -3.91 9.29
CA LEU A 99 -3.57 -5.26 9.20
C LEU A 99 -2.51 -6.38 9.14
N LYS A 100 -1.22 -6.05 9.31
CA LYS A 100 -0.08 -6.98 9.24
C LYS A 100 0.10 -7.64 7.88
N GLY A 101 -0.33 -6.94 6.82
CA GLY A 101 -0.08 -7.31 5.44
C GLY A 101 1.31 -6.91 4.97
N ASN A 102 1.76 -7.55 3.89
CA ASN A 102 3.05 -7.30 3.25
C ASN A 102 3.00 -7.52 1.73
N TYR A 103 1.80 -7.70 1.18
CA TYR A 103 1.60 -8.02 -0.23
C TYR A 103 0.37 -7.31 -0.77
N PHE A 104 0.47 -6.77 -1.98
CA PHE A 104 -0.59 -5.96 -2.53
C PHE A 104 -0.73 -6.12 -4.05
N TRP A 105 -1.98 -6.17 -4.54
CA TRP A 105 -2.31 -6.04 -5.95
C TRP A 105 -2.95 -4.68 -6.19
N PRO A 106 -2.32 -3.81 -7.02
CA PRO A 106 -2.80 -2.45 -7.25
C PRO A 106 -3.99 -2.38 -8.20
N ALA A 107 -4.61 -1.23 -8.24
CA ALA A 107 -5.60 -0.84 -9.24
C ALA A 107 -5.02 -0.92 -10.66
N MET A 108 -5.81 -1.37 -11.64
CA MET A 108 -5.33 -1.72 -12.98
C MET A 108 -6.25 -1.34 -14.14
N TRP A 109 -7.47 -0.87 -13.89
CA TRP A 109 -8.44 -0.56 -14.97
C TRP A 109 -8.18 0.77 -15.65
N SER A 110 -7.93 1.81 -14.88
CA SER A 110 -7.64 3.16 -15.35
C SER A 110 -6.39 3.75 -14.70
N ALA A 111 -5.73 2.95 -13.86
CA ALA A 111 -4.57 3.34 -13.08
C ALA A 111 -3.33 2.51 -13.45
N SER A 112 -2.17 3.09 -13.23
CA SER A 112 -0.88 2.42 -13.38
C SER A 112 0.01 2.73 -12.18
N LEU A 113 0.29 1.73 -11.36
CA LEU A 113 1.16 1.92 -10.18
C LEU A 113 2.50 2.56 -10.53
N CYS A 114 3.06 2.20 -11.71
CA CYS A 114 4.39 2.64 -12.13
C CYS A 114 4.42 4.00 -12.82
N LEU A 115 3.28 4.60 -13.16
CA LEU A 115 3.23 5.88 -13.88
C LEU A 115 2.47 6.98 -13.13
N ASP A 116 1.60 6.63 -12.19
CA ASP A 116 0.67 7.56 -11.55
C ASP A 116 1.16 8.06 -10.17
N GLY A 117 2.43 7.88 -9.84
CA GLY A 117 2.97 8.25 -8.54
C GLY A 117 2.82 9.73 -8.21
N SER A 118 3.42 10.58 -9.01
CA SER A 118 3.20 12.04 -9.00
C SER A 118 3.64 12.63 -10.36
N LYS A 119 3.35 13.90 -10.56
CA LYS A 119 3.77 14.62 -11.78
C LYS A 119 5.30 14.72 -11.87
N GLU A 120 5.97 14.91 -10.74
CA GLU A 120 7.42 15.07 -10.64
C GLU A 120 8.15 13.72 -10.60
N ASP A 121 7.51 12.71 -10.05
CA ASP A 121 8.05 11.34 -9.91
C ASP A 121 6.96 10.30 -10.20
N PRO A 122 6.83 9.85 -11.44
CA PRO A 122 5.86 8.82 -11.83
C PRO A 122 6.03 7.51 -11.05
N LEU A 123 7.24 7.18 -10.61
CA LEU A 123 7.55 5.97 -9.85
C LEU A 123 7.34 6.10 -8.33
N ALA A 124 6.80 7.22 -7.83
CA ALA A 124 6.67 7.44 -6.40
C ALA A 124 5.85 6.35 -5.69
N ASN A 125 4.82 5.78 -6.33
CA ASN A 125 4.03 4.68 -5.77
C ASN A 125 4.90 3.42 -5.52
N VAL A 126 5.73 3.08 -6.50
CA VAL A 126 6.63 1.90 -6.43
C VAL A 126 7.71 2.11 -5.38
N LYS A 127 8.30 3.32 -5.33
CA LYS A 127 9.30 3.68 -4.33
C LYS A 127 8.72 3.59 -2.92
N LEU A 128 7.51 4.13 -2.70
CA LEU A 128 6.82 4.02 -1.42
C LEU A 128 6.61 2.56 -1.00
N ALA A 129 6.13 1.70 -1.91
CA ALA A 129 5.97 0.27 -1.62
C ALA A 129 7.29 -0.38 -1.23
N THR A 130 8.37 -0.07 -1.97
CA THR A 130 9.72 -0.60 -1.72
C THR A 130 10.26 -0.15 -0.37
N ASP A 131 10.14 1.14 -0.04
CA ASP A 131 10.62 1.72 1.22
C ASP A 131 9.89 1.11 2.44
N LEU A 132 8.62 0.76 2.27
CA LEU A 132 7.81 0.10 3.30
C LEU A 132 7.99 -1.43 3.34
N GLY A 133 8.76 -2.01 2.42
CA GLY A 133 8.97 -3.47 2.32
C GLY A 133 7.73 -4.24 1.85
N ILE A 134 6.82 -3.59 1.12
CA ILE A 134 5.62 -4.20 0.56
C ILE A 134 5.95 -4.83 -0.78
N THR A 135 5.63 -6.11 -0.93
CA THR A 135 5.73 -6.81 -2.20
C THR A 135 4.52 -6.51 -3.07
N ILE A 136 4.75 -6.02 -4.26
CA ILE A 136 3.71 -5.79 -5.25
C ILE A 136 3.58 -7.03 -6.12
N GLY A 137 2.36 -7.54 -6.23
CA GLY A 137 1.95 -8.49 -7.25
C GLY A 137 1.00 -7.85 -8.22
N ASN A 138 0.36 -8.65 -9.05
CA ASN A 138 -0.60 -8.17 -10.02
C ASN A 138 -1.64 -9.23 -10.40
N SER A 139 -2.69 -8.79 -11.03
CA SER A 139 -3.79 -9.62 -11.46
C SER A 139 -3.71 -9.99 -12.96
N HIS A 140 -4.81 -10.39 -13.53
CA HIS A 140 -4.90 -10.94 -14.88
C HIS A 140 -4.79 -9.93 -16.04
N HIS A 141 -4.84 -8.63 -15.77
CA HIS A 141 -4.68 -7.56 -16.78
C HIS A 141 -3.25 -7.01 -16.86
N GLU A 142 -2.31 -7.65 -16.20
CA GLU A 142 -0.97 -7.12 -15.99
C GLU A 142 0.10 -8.14 -16.39
N PRO A 143 0.26 -8.41 -17.70
CA PRO A 143 1.26 -9.35 -18.15
C PRO A 143 2.67 -8.85 -17.81
N LEU A 144 3.54 -9.78 -17.43
CA LEU A 144 4.94 -9.50 -17.10
C LEU A 144 5.14 -8.39 -16.04
N MET A 145 4.22 -8.30 -15.07
CA MET A 145 4.27 -7.31 -13.99
C MET A 145 4.05 -5.87 -14.43
N ARG A 146 3.49 -5.65 -15.63
CA ARG A 146 3.20 -4.31 -16.14
C ARG A 146 1.70 -4.17 -16.42
N SER A 147 1.12 -3.07 -15.98
CA SER A 147 -0.29 -2.75 -16.22
C SER A 147 -0.58 -2.51 -17.70
N SER A 148 -1.72 -2.99 -18.17
CA SER A 148 -2.17 -2.71 -19.54
C SER A 148 -2.32 -1.21 -19.81
N GLU A 149 -2.73 -0.45 -18.81
CA GLU A 149 -2.87 1.00 -18.89
C GLU A 149 -1.52 1.73 -19.09
N GLU A 150 -0.43 1.13 -18.62
CA GLU A 150 0.90 1.68 -18.86
C GLU A 150 1.23 1.75 -20.34
N TRP A 151 0.95 0.69 -21.07
CA TRP A 151 1.17 0.66 -22.50
C TRP A 151 0.35 1.74 -23.21
N ASP A 152 -0.91 1.89 -22.84
CA ASP A 152 -1.78 2.91 -23.42
C ASP A 152 -1.32 4.33 -23.13
N LYS A 153 -0.69 4.56 -21.99
CA LYS A 153 -0.12 5.86 -21.60
C LYS A 153 1.20 6.19 -22.30
N VAL A 154 2.01 5.17 -22.63
CA VAL A 154 3.36 5.39 -23.20
C VAL A 154 3.45 5.16 -24.71
N LYS A 155 2.47 4.49 -25.32
CA LYS A 155 2.46 4.29 -26.77
C LYS A 155 2.34 5.62 -27.50
N THR A 156 3.06 5.75 -28.61
CA THR A 156 2.96 6.90 -29.51
C THR A 156 2.12 6.54 -30.73
N ASP A 157 1.65 7.55 -31.48
CA ASP A 157 0.88 7.34 -32.73
C ASP A 157 1.66 6.50 -33.75
N THR A 158 2.99 6.57 -33.74
CA THR A 158 3.86 5.77 -34.60
C THR A 158 3.93 4.31 -34.20
N ASN A 159 3.62 4.02 -32.93
CA ASN A 159 3.59 2.69 -32.36
C ASN A 159 2.15 2.17 -32.24
N ASN A 160 1.21 2.70 -33.01
CA ASN A 160 -0.21 2.37 -32.93
C ASN A 160 -0.50 0.90 -33.27
N VAL A 161 0.15 0.04 -32.57
CA VAL A 161 -0.08 -1.38 -32.47
C VAL A 161 -1.05 -1.58 -31.33
N GLY A 162 -2.16 -2.17 -31.61
CA GLY A 162 -3.16 -2.42 -30.58
C GLY A 162 -2.51 -3.13 -29.40
N TYR A 163 -2.97 -2.81 -28.20
CA TYR A 163 -2.54 -3.41 -26.97
C TYR A 163 -2.34 -4.93 -27.09
N GLY A 164 -1.21 -5.42 -26.61
CA GLY A 164 -0.86 -6.85 -26.66
C GLY A 164 -0.37 -7.37 -28.00
N LYS A 165 -0.20 -6.52 -29.02
CA LYS A 165 0.29 -6.94 -30.34
C LYS A 165 1.78 -6.72 -30.52
N ASP A 166 2.34 -5.74 -29.88
CA ASP A 166 3.77 -5.44 -29.94
C ASP A 166 4.29 -4.98 -28.59
N TRP A 167 5.27 -5.69 -28.07
CA TRP A 167 5.94 -5.44 -26.79
C TRP A 167 7.37 -4.93 -26.97
N ASN A 168 7.72 -4.45 -28.15
CA ASN A 168 9.00 -3.80 -28.39
C ASN A 168 8.93 -2.36 -27.88
N TYR A 169 9.51 -2.13 -26.76
CA TYR A 169 9.71 -0.82 -26.16
C TYR A 169 11.04 -0.23 -26.61
#